data_61d512fa6c0d4c36221ce6dc827d5085
#
_entry.id   61d512fa6c0d4c36221ce6dc827d5085
#
_cell.length_a   1.000
_cell.length_b   1.000
_cell.length_c   1.000
_cell.angle_alpha   90.00
_cell.angle_beta   90.00
_cell.angle_gamma   90.00
#
_symmetry.space_group_name_H-M   'P 1'
#
loop_
_entity.id
_entity.type
_entity.pdbx_description
1 polymer ?
#
loop_
_entity_poly.entity_id
_entity_poly.type
_entity_poly.pdbx_seq_one_letter_code
_entity_poly.pdbx_strand_id
1 'polypeptide(L)'
;MSAATQTQDRSKALATALTQIDKAFGKGSVMRLGDDIRPPVAVIPTGSVALDIALGIGGLPRGRIVEIFGPESSGKTTVALHAVASAQRAGGNAAFIDAEHALDPVYAKALGVDTDNLLVSQPDTGEQALEIADMLIRSGGLDIIVIDSVAALVPKAEIEGEMGDSHVGLQARLMSQALR
;
A
#
# COMPACT_ATOMS: atom_id res chain seq x y z
N MET A 1 41.87 -32.43 10.15
CA MET A 1 41.32 -31.66 9.02
C MET A 1 41.48 -30.18 9.34
N SER A 2 42.13 -29.42 8.45
CA SER A 2 42.37 -27.98 8.68
C SER A 2 41.10 -27.17 8.59
N ALA A 3 40.93 -26.12 9.40
CA ALA A 3 39.84 -25.18 9.38
C ALA A 3 39.54 -24.60 7.96
N ALA A 4 40.60 -24.44 7.15
CA ALA A 4 40.46 -24.01 5.75
C ALA A 4 39.72 -25.01 4.86
N THR A 5 39.90 -26.32 5.05
CA THR A 5 39.25 -27.37 4.28
C THR A 5 37.74 -27.42 4.62
N GLN A 6 37.38 -27.29 5.90
CA GLN A 6 35.98 -27.23 6.31
C GLN A 6 35.23 -26.00 5.75
N THR A 7 35.87 -24.85 5.67
CA THR A 7 35.30 -23.64 5.10
C THR A 7 35.03 -23.78 3.59
N GLN A 8 35.94 -24.43 2.88
CA GLN A 8 35.83 -24.68 1.44
C GLN A 8 34.72 -25.70 1.12
N ASP A 9 34.54 -26.73 1.93
CA ASP A 9 33.47 -27.71 1.78
C ASP A 9 32.09 -27.11 2.06
N ARG A 10 31.96 -26.26 3.07
CA ARG A 10 30.73 -25.51 3.37
C ARG A 10 30.34 -24.55 2.26
N SER A 11 31.31 -23.87 1.67
CA SER A 11 31.10 -22.95 0.53
C SER A 11 30.58 -23.69 -0.72
N LYS A 12 31.16 -24.86 -1.02
CA LYS A 12 30.70 -25.71 -2.13
C LYS A 12 29.31 -26.27 -1.90
N ALA A 13 29.01 -26.73 -0.68
CA ALA A 13 27.69 -27.22 -0.32
C ALA A 13 26.61 -26.13 -0.48
N LEU A 14 26.92 -24.90 -0.04
CA LEU A 14 26.02 -23.74 -0.20
C LEU A 14 25.78 -23.40 -1.68
N ALA A 15 26.83 -23.38 -2.50
CA ALA A 15 26.72 -23.11 -3.95
C ALA A 15 25.85 -24.16 -4.65
N THR A 16 26.01 -25.43 -4.26
CA THR A 16 25.17 -26.52 -4.80
C THR A 16 23.71 -26.35 -4.39
N ALA A 17 23.42 -26.00 -3.13
CA ALA A 17 22.07 -25.74 -2.64
C ALA A 17 21.42 -24.58 -3.37
N LEU A 18 22.13 -23.45 -3.58
CA LEU A 18 21.64 -22.29 -4.34
C LEU A 18 21.27 -22.68 -5.78
N THR A 19 22.15 -23.48 -6.45
CA THR A 19 21.85 -23.97 -7.80
C THR A 19 20.61 -24.87 -7.85
N GLN A 20 20.37 -25.68 -6.85
CA GLN A 20 19.17 -26.51 -6.75
C GLN A 20 17.91 -25.68 -6.52
N ILE A 21 18.00 -24.64 -5.67
CA ILE A 21 16.91 -23.69 -5.41
C ILE A 21 16.54 -22.94 -6.70
N ASP A 22 17.54 -22.43 -7.44
CA ASP A 22 17.32 -21.75 -8.70
C ASP A 22 16.64 -22.64 -9.75
N LYS A 23 16.94 -23.94 -9.76
CA LYS A 23 16.28 -24.90 -10.65
C LYS A 23 14.85 -25.22 -10.24
N ALA A 24 14.59 -25.31 -8.94
CA ALA A 24 13.27 -25.70 -8.41
C ALA A 24 12.27 -24.54 -8.35
N PHE A 25 12.75 -23.33 -8.05
CA PHE A 25 11.90 -22.17 -7.75
C PHE A 25 12.13 -20.98 -8.70
N GLY A 26 13.09 -21.07 -9.63
CA GLY A 26 13.45 -19.98 -10.54
C GLY A 26 14.65 -19.15 -10.05
N LYS A 27 15.36 -18.55 -11.02
CA LYS A 27 16.50 -17.66 -10.73
C LYS A 27 16.06 -16.46 -9.87
N GLY A 28 16.84 -16.17 -8.82
CA GLY A 28 16.58 -15.05 -7.92
C GLY A 28 15.67 -15.38 -6.75
N SER A 29 15.27 -16.65 -6.57
CA SER A 29 14.52 -17.12 -5.39
C SER A 29 15.33 -16.94 -4.09
N VAL A 30 16.65 -16.97 -4.18
CA VAL A 30 17.58 -16.62 -3.10
C VAL A 30 18.64 -15.68 -3.68
N MET A 31 18.84 -14.53 -3.05
CA MET A 31 19.88 -13.57 -3.42
C MET A 31 20.64 -13.10 -2.19
N ARG A 32 21.84 -12.60 -2.38
CA ARG A 32 22.57 -11.94 -1.30
C ARG A 32 22.09 -10.51 -1.17
N LEU A 33 21.87 -10.04 0.05
CA LEU A 33 21.39 -8.67 0.31
C LEU A 33 22.34 -7.58 -0.23
N GLY A 34 23.61 -7.90 -0.43
CA GLY A 34 24.62 -7.00 -1.00
C GLY A 34 24.75 -7.05 -2.52
N ASP A 35 24.04 -7.94 -3.19
CA ASP A 35 24.01 -7.98 -4.65
C ASP A 35 23.16 -6.81 -5.14
N ASP A 36 23.79 -5.84 -5.79
CA ASP A 36 23.24 -4.53 -6.20
C ASP A 36 22.20 -4.61 -7.36
N ILE A 37 21.46 -5.70 -7.46
CA ILE A 37 20.42 -5.89 -8.48
C ILE A 37 19.05 -5.58 -7.85
N ARG A 38 18.87 -4.35 -7.39
CA ARG A 38 17.54 -3.84 -7.07
C ARG A 38 16.97 -3.17 -8.33
N PRO A 39 15.95 -3.73 -8.98
CA PRO A 39 15.29 -3.02 -10.07
C PRO A 39 14.75 -1.69 -9.53
N PRO A 40 14.83 -0.59 -10.30
CA PRO A 40 14.27 0.68 -9.88
C PRO A 40 12.78 0.50 -9.58
N VAL A 41 12.37 0.94 -8.40
CA VAL A 41 10.96 0.89 -7.98
C VAL A 41 10.25 2.08 -8.62
N ALA A 42 9.21 1.82 -9.41
CA ALA A 42 8.34 2.88 -9.92
C ALA A 42 7.59 3.51 -8.74
N VAL A 43 7.51 4.85 -8.71
CA VAL A 43 6.94 5.59 -7.58
C VAL A 43 5.89 6.60 -8.05
N ILE A 44 5.05 7.04 -7.10
CA ILE A 44 4.19 8.21 -7.18
C ILE A 44 4.77 9.24 -6.22
N PRO A 45 5.21 10.43 -6.70
CA PRO A 45 5.71 11.49 -5.83
C PRO A 45 4.66 11.93 -4.80
N THR A 46 5.09 12.19 -3.57
CA THR A 46 4.18 12.65 -2.49
C THR A 46 3.75 14.11 -2.63
N GLY A 47 4.37 14.85 -3.56
CA GLY A 47 4.18 16.31 -3.69
C GLY A 47 5.09 17.12 -2.76
N SER A 48 5.82 16.48 -1.87
CA SER A 48 6.81 17.10 -0.99
C SER A 48 8.20 16.54 -1.30
N VAL A 49 9.09 17.37 -1.83
CA VAL A 49 10.48 16.97 -2.16
C VAL A 49 11.20 16.45 -0.91
N ALA A 50 10.97 17.07 0.25
CA ALA A 50 11.59 16.65 1.50
C ALA A 50 11.15 15.23 1.91
N LEU A 51 9.85 14.92 1.75
CA LEU A 51 9.31 13.61 2.05
C LEU A 51 9.80 12.56 1.04
N ASP A 52 9.82 12.91 -0.24
CA ASP A 52 10.32 12.03 -1.30
C ASP A 52 11.79 11.64 -1.09
N ILE A 53 12.63 12.58 -0.65
CA ILE A 53 14.02 12.32 -0.28
C ILE A 53 14.09 11.43 0.97
N ALA A 54 13.28 11.72 2.00
CA ALA A 54 13.28 10.95 3.24
C ALA A 54 12.85 9.48 3.04
N LEU A 55 11.94 9.22 2.08
CA LEU A 55 11.53 7.87 1.69
C LEU A 55 12.64 7.09 0.96
N GLY A 56 13.67 7.76 0.47
CA GLY A 56 14.85 7.13 -0.14
C GLY A 56 14.65 6.60 -1.57
N ILE A 57 13.42 6.51 -2.05
CA ILE A 57 13.07 6.02 -3.39
C ILE A 57 12.38 7.07 -4.27
N GLY A 58 12.17 8.28 -3.73
CA GLY A 58 11.61 9.40 -4.49
C GLY A 58 10.08 9.48 -4.51
N GLY A 59 9.39 8.76 -3.64
CA GLY A 59 7.93 8.78 -3.55
C GLY A 59 7.34 7.51 -2.96
N LEU A 60 6.03 7.33 -3.11
CA LEU A 60 5.31 6.13 -2.69
C LEU A 60 5.50 5.02 -3.73
N PRO A 61 5.86 3.79 -3.33
CA PRO A 61 6.11 2.69 -4.28
C PRO A 61 4.82 2.25 -4.97
N ARG A 62 4.84 2.15 -6.31
CA ARG A 62 3.71 1.62 -7.08
C ARG A 62 3.53 0.12 -6.83
N GLY A 63 2.27 -0.32 -6.86
CA GLY A 63 1.91 -1.73 -6.66
C GLY A 63 2.17 -2.22 -5.23
N ARG A 64 2.17 -1.31 -4.25
CA ARG A 64 2.32 -1.63 -2.83
C ARG A 64 1.22 -0.96 -2.01
N ILE A 65 0.88 -1.59 -0.91
CA ILE A 65 0.05 -0.98 0.13
C ILE A 65 0.97 -0.11 0.99
N VAL A 66 0.60 1.16 1.13
CA VAL A 66 1.32 2.13 1.95
C VAL A 66 0.37 2.64 3.04
N GLU A 67 0.76 2.50 4.28
CA GLU A 67 0.03 3.04 5.42
C GLU A 67 0.62 4.39 5.83
N ILE A 68 -0.25 5.41 5.91
CA ILE A 68 0.09 6.73 6.46
C ILE A 68 -0.65 6.88 7.77
N PHE A 69 0.08 6.95 8.87
CA PHE A 69 -0.50 7.03 10.20
C PHE A 69 0.02 8.24 10.98
N GLY A 70 -0.73 8.67 11.99
CA GLY A 70 -0.40 9.81 12.82
C GLY A 70 -1.63 10.35 13.54
N PRO A 71 -1.46 11.32 14.45
CA PRO A 71 -2.57 11.94 15.18
C PRO A 71 -3.51 12.70 14.23
N GLU A 72 -4.69 13.04 14.73
CA GLU A 72 -5.63 13.90 14.00
C GLU A 72 -4.95 15.21 13.59
N SER A 73 -5.40 15.78 12.48
CA SER A 73 -4.88 17.05 11.94
C SER A 73 -3.38 17.05 11.61
N SER A 74 -2.73 15.88 11.54
CA SER A 74 -1.30 15.76 11.19
C SER A 74 -0.98 15.88 9.70
N GLY A 75 -2.01 15.99 8.85
CA GLY A 75 -1.84 16.12 7.39
C GLY A 75 -1.86 14.80 6.62
N LYS A 76 -2.36 13.70 7.18
CA LYS A 76 -2.48 12.41 6.50
C LYS A 76 -3.24 12.53 5.17
N THR A 77 -4.46 13.06 5.22
CA THR A 77 -5.31 13.30 4.05
C THR A 77 -4.64 14.27 3.05
N THR A 78 -3.94 15.29 3.55
CA THR A 78 -3.18 16.22 2.69
C THR A 78 -2.12 15.50 1.87
N VAL A 79 -1.32 14.63 2.49
CA VAL A 79 -0.31 13.83 1.79
C VAL A 79 -0.96 12.87 0.77
N ALA A 80 -2.05 12.22 1.15
CA ALA A 80 -2.80 11.34 0.26
C ALA A 80 -3.33 12.08 -0.98
N LEU A 81 -3.94 13.27 -0.80
CA LEU A 81 -4.43 14.10 -1.89
C LEU A 81 -3.31 14.63 -2.80
N HIS A 82 -2.15 14.98 -2.25
CA HIS A 82 -0.99 15.32 -3.07
C HIS A 82 -0.48 14.15 -3.91
N ALA A 83 -0.49 12.93 -3.35
CA ALA A 83 -0.13 11.74 -4.11
C ALA A 83 -1.15 11.46 -5.24
N VAL A 84 -2.46 11.62 -4.97
CA VAL A 84 -3.53 11.56 -5.99
C VAL A 84 -3.26 12.57 -7.10
N ALA A 85 -3.04 13.84 -6.75
CA ALA A 85 -2.73 14.89 -7.73
C ALA A 85 -1.47 14.57 -8.54
N SER A 86 -0.46 13.95 -7.91
CA SER A 86 0.78 13.55 -8.60
C SER A 86 0.54 12.41 -9.58
N ALA A 87 -0.29 11.42 -9.22
CA ALA A 87 -0.67 10.32 -10.10
C ALA A 87 -1.47 10.83 -11.31
N GLN A 88 -2.44 11.71 -11.08
CA GLN A 88 -3.25 12.30 -12.14
C GLN A 88 -2.42 13.18 -13.10
N ARG A 89 -1.48 13.99 -12.58
CA ARG A 89 -0.55 14.77 -13.42
C ARG A 89 0.34 13.91 -14.31
N ALA A 90 0.62 12.68 -13.89
CA ALA A 90 1.33 11.71 -14.70
C ALA A 90 0.44 10.97 -15.71
N GLY A 91 -0.83 11.35 -15.84
CA GLY A 91 -1.81 10.73 -16.73
C GLY A 91 -2.48 9.48 -16.17
N GLY A 92 -2.32 9.24 -14.86
CA GLY A 92 -2.93 8.09 -14.19
C GLY A 92 -4.34 8.38 -13.67
N ASN A 93 -5.08 7.29 -13.42
CA ASN A 93 -6.41 7.32 -12.83
C ASN A 93 -6.32 7.10 -11.31
N ALA A 94 -7.20 7.78 -10.58
CA ALA A 94 -7.23 7.73 -9.12
C ALA A 94 -8.64 7.48 -8.58
N ALA A 95 -8.71 6.78 -7.45
CA ALA A 95 -9.93 6.62 -6.67
C ALA A 95 -9.69 7.01 -5.21
N PHE A 96 -10.72 7.56 -4.57
CA PHE A 96 -10.74 7.93 -3.16
C PHE A 96 -11.96 7.31 -2.50
N ILE A 97 -11.72 6.41 -1.56
CA ILE A 97 -12.76 5.80 -0.72
C ILE A 97 -12.79 6.59 0.58
N ASP A 98 -13.79 7.47 0.67
CA ASP A 98 -13.99 8.41 1.78
C ASP A 98 -14.91 7.78 2.84
N ALA A 99 -14.32 6.95 3.70
CA ALA A 99 -15.07 6.30 4.78
C ALA A 99 -15.40 7.25 5.95
N GLU A 100 -14.73 8.39 6.02
CA GLU A 100 -15.03 9.44 7.03
C GLU A 100 -16.10 10.43 6.55
N HIS A 101 -16.46 10.41 5.26
CA HIS A 101 -17.37 11.38 4.63
C HIS A 101 -16.91 12.83 4.82
N ALA A 102 -15.59 13.04 4.80
CA ALA A 102 -14.95 14.30 5.14
C ALA A 102 -14.12 14.91 3.99
N LEU A 103 -14.15 14.31 2.80
CA LEU A 103 -13.43 14.82 1.63
C LEU A 103 -14.00 16.18 1.19
N ASP A 104 -13.18 17.22 1.30
CA ASP A 104 -13.49 18.56 0.80
C ASP A 104 -12.99 18.72 -0.65
N PRO A 105 -13.89 18.82 -1.64
CA PRO A 105 -13.50 18.95 -3.04
C PRO A 105 -12.80 20.28 -3.34
N VAL A 106 -13.10 21.34 -2.59
CA VAL A 106 -12.45 22.66 -2.76
C VAL A 106 -11.01 22.57 -2.31
N TYR A 107 -10.77 21.93 -1.15
CA TYR A 107 -9.43 21.69 -0.65
C TYR A 107 -8.64 20.75 -1.57
N ALA A 108 -9.24 19.64 -2.00
CA ALA A 108 -8.60 18.70 -2.95
C ALA A 108 -8.17 19.43 -4.24
N LYS A 109 -9.04 20.26 -4.82
CA LYS A 109 -8.72 21.06 -5.99
C LYS A 109 -7.58 22.06 -5.73
N ALA A 110 -7.55 22.68 -4.57
CA ALA A 110 -6.47 23.61 -4.18
C ALA A 110 -5.11 22.91 -4.08
N LEU A 111 -5.08 21.61 -3.73
CA LEU A 111 -3.88 20.77 -3.72
C LEU A 111 -3.50 20.24 -5.10
N GLY A 112 -4.28 20.56 -6.14
CA GLY A 112 -4.00 20.18 -7.52
C GLY A 112 -4.63 18.86 -7.97
N VAL A 113 -5.60 18.33 -7.21
CA VAL A 113 -6.40 17.18 -7.64
C VAL A 113 -7.35 17.60 -8.75
N ASP A 114 -7.38 16.82 -9.83
CA ASP A 114 -8.41 16.90 -10.85
C ASP A 114 -9.68 16.23 -10.31
N THR A 115 -10.56 17.05 -9.73
CA THR A 115 -11.80 16.60 -9.10
C THR A 115 -12.83 16.09 -10.09
N ASP A 116 -12.76 16.49 -11.34
CA ASP A 116 -13.70 16.07 -12.38
C ASP A 116 -13.43 14.62 -12.84
N ASN A 117 -12.18 14.15 -12.66
CA ASN A 117 -11.75 12.82 -13.04
C ASN A 117 -11.38 11.94 -11.81
N LEU A 118 -11.60 12.40 -10.59
CA LEU A 118 -11.40 11.60 -9.40
C LEU A 118 -12.64 10.72 -9.14
N LEU A 119 -12.45 9.40 -9.08
CA LEU A 119 -13.50 8.49 -8.63
C LEU A 119 -13.62 8.58 -7.10
N VAL A 120 -14.82 8.85 -6.60
CA VAL A 120 -15.09 8.93 -5.15
C VAL A 120 -16.16 7.93 -4.78
N SER A 121 -15.95 7.21 -3.69
CA SER A 121 -16.92 6.32 -3.07
C SER A 121 -17.03 6.64 -1.59
N GLN A 122 -18.25 6.67 -1.06
CA GLN A 122 -18.56 6.90 0.35
C GLN A 122 -19.37 5.70 0.88
N PRO A 123 -18.70 4.62 1.26
CA PRO A 123 -19.34 3.39 1.69
C PRO A 123 -19.89 3.51 3.12
N ASP A 124 -20.98 2.80 3.40
CA ASP A 124 -21.59 2.76 4.73
C ASP A 124 -20.92 1.74 5.67
N THR A 125 -20.21 0.74 5.13
CA THR A 125 -19.56 -0.33 5.90
C THR A 125 -18.15 -0.60 5.44
N GLY A 126 -17.32 -1.15 6.34
CA GLY A 126 -15.96 -1.53 6.02
C GLY A 126 -15.87 -2.60 4.92
N GLU A 127 -16.80 -3.58 4.94
CA GLU A 127 -16.87 -4.62 3.92
C GLU A 127 -17.12 -4.02 2.53
N GLN A 128 -18.09 -3.11 2.43
CA GLN A 128 -18.42 -2.42 1.18
C GLN A 128 -17.22 -1.61 0.66
N ALA A 129 -16.54 -0.88 1.53
CA ALA A 129 -15.34 -0.11 1.17
C ALA A 129 -14.26 -0.99 0.54
N LEU A 130 -13.97 -2.13 1.20
CA LEU A 130 -12.91 -3.04 0.78
C LEU A 130 -13.29 -3.85 -0.46
N GLU A 131 -14.57 -4.20 -0.63
CA GLU A 131 -15.08 -4.86 -1.84
C GLU A 131 -14.98 -3.93 -3.06
N ILE A 132 -15.38 -2.66 -2.91
CA ILE A 132 -15.22 -1.63 -3.96
C ILE A 132 -13.75 -1.47 -4.31
N ALA A 133 -12.85 -1.38 -3.31
CA ALA A 133 -11.41 -1.29 -3.53
C ALA A 133 -10.88 -2.49 -4.32
N ASP A 134 -11.25 -3.73 -3.93
CA ASP A 134 -10.83 -4.94 -4.63
C ASP A 134 -11.29 -4.96 -6.10
N MET A 135 -12.55 -4.61 -6.35
CA MET A 135 -13.08 -4.52 -7.72
C MET A 135 -12.32 -3.50 -8.56
N LEU A 136 -12.02 -2.33 -8.00
CA LEU A 136 -11.25 -1.28 -8.67
C LEU A 136 -9.81 -1.72 -8.95
N ILE A 137 -9.15 -2.37 -7.99
CA ILE A 137 -7.79 -2.91 -8.15
C ILE A 137 -7.75 -3.97 -9.25
N ARG A 138 -8.71 -4.91 -9.25
CA ARG A 138 -8.80 -5.98 -10.26
C ARG A 138 -9.08 -5.46 -11.67
N SER A 139 -9.67 -4.29 -11.79
CA SER A 139 -9.87 -3.66 -13.11
C SER A 139 -8.56 -3.34 -13.83
N GLY A 140 -7.46 -3.16 -13.08
CA GLY A 140 -6.16 -2.73 -13.60
C GLY A 140 -6.16 -1.31 -14.19
N GLY A 141 -7.25 -0.56 -14.03
CA GLY A 141 -7.42 0.77 -14.61
C GLY A 141 -6.99 1.92 -13.70
N LEU A 142 -6.52 1.65 -12.49
CA LEU A 142 -6.14 2.67 -11.52
C LEU A 142 -4.64 2.64 -11.20
N ASP A 143 -4.09 3.81 -10.99
CA ASP A 143 -2.70 4.01 -10.56
C ASP A 143 -2.57 4.20 -9.06
N ILE A 144 -3.61 4.75 -8.42
CA ILE A 144 -3.68 4.96 -6.98
C ILE A 144 -5.10 4.82 -6.48
N ILE A 145 -5.25 4.17 -5.32
CA ILE A 145 -6.48 4.14 -4.53
C ILE A 145 -6.13 4.60 -3.13
N VAL A 146 -6.90 5.55 -2.62
CA VAL A 146 -6.83 6.01 -1.24
C VAL A 146 -8.04 5.48 -0.48
N ILE A 147 -7.85 5.00 0.73
CA ILE A 147 -8.91 4.69 1.69
C ILE A 147 -8.66 5.56 2.91
N ASP A 148 -9.53 6.51 3.16
CA ASP A 148 -9.44 7.45 4.27
C ASP A 148 -10.70 7.37 5.14
N SER A 149 -10.64 6.84 6.33
CA SER A 149 -9.50 6.17 6.97
C SER A 149 -9.86 4.75 7.40
N VAL A 150 -8.84 3.94 7.71
CA VAL A 150 -9.04 2.58 8.25
C VAL A 150 -9.86 2.61 9.56
N ALA A 151 -9.69 3.67 10.38
CA ALA A 151 -10.43 3.83 11.64
C ALA A 151 -11.95 3.97 11.43
N ALA A 152 -12.38 4.50 10.27
CA ALA A 152 -13.78 4.67 9.91
C ALA A 152 -14.40 3.43 9.24
N LEU A 153 -13.62 2.40 8.95
CA LEU A 153 -14.11 1.14 8.39
C LEU A 153 -14.78 0.30 9.47
N VAL A 154 -16.04 0.61 9.76
CA VAL A 154 -16.85 -0.13 10.73
C VAL A 154 -17.39 -1.40 10.08
N PRO A 155 -17.16 -2.59 10.69
CA PRO A 155 -17.74 -3.85 10.20
C PRO A 155 -19.26 -3.81 10.23
N LYS A 156 -19.91 -4.38 9.20
CA LYS A 156 -21.36 -4.44 9.09
C LYS A 156 -22.04 -5.06 10.33
N ALA A 157 -21.46 -6.13 10.87
CA ALA A 157 -21.96 -6.79 12.07
C ALA A 157 -21.94 -5.88 13.32
N GLU A 158 -21.05 -4.91 13.36
CA GLU A 158 -20.98 -3.92 14.44
C GLU A 158 -22.07 -2.86 14.29
N ILE A 159 -22.40 -2.48 13.05
CA ILE A 159 -23.47 -1.52 12.74
C ILE A 159 -24.86 -2.14 13.01
N GLU A 160 -25.05 -3.42 12.68
CA GLU A 160 -26.31 -4.15 12.82
C GLU A 160 -26.51 -4.75 14.23
N GLY A 161 -25.45 -4.77 15.07
CA GLY A 161 -25.49 -5.28 16.44
C GLY A 161 -26.26 -4.39 17.42
N GLU A 162 -26.64 -4.96 18.57
CA GLU A 162 -27.28 -4.21 19.64
C GLU A 162 -26.26 -3.47 20.51
N MET A 163 -26.69 -2.39 21.15
CA MET A 163 -25.84 -1.62 22.06
C MET A 163 -25.42 -2.51 23.27
N GLY A 164 -24.14 -2.83 23.35
CA GLY A 164 -23.58 -3.70 24.39
C GLY A 164 -23.05 -5.04 23.88
N ASP A 165 -23.27 -5.35 22.59
CA ASP A 165 -22.65 -6.53 21.97
C ASP A 165 -21.13 -6.39 21.91
N SER A 166 -20.44 -7.49 22.17
CA SER A 166 -18.97 -7.53 22.13
C SER A 166 -18.48 -7.91 20.73
N HIS A 167 -17.99 -6.93 19.98
CA HIS A 167 -17.44 -7.10 18.63
C HIS A 167 -15.91 -7.04 18.59
N VAL A 168 -15.25 -7.62 19.59
CA VAL A 168 -13.80 -7.55 19.74
C VAL A 168 -13.07 -8.08 18.50
N GLY A 169 -12.23 -7.21 17.89
CA GLY A 169 -11.31 -7.61 16.83
C GLY A 169 -11.94 -7.80 15.43
N LEU A 170 -13.21 -7.45 15.22
CA LEU A 170 -13.84 -7.59 13.89
C LEU A 170 -13.14 -6.73 12.84
N GLN A 171 -12.85 -5.47 13.13
CA GLN A 171 -12.14 -4.58 12.23
C GLN A 171 -10.75 -5.10 11.89
N ALA A 172 -9.98 -5.59 12.87
CA ALA A 172 -8.67 -6.15 12.63
C ALA A 172 -8.72 -7.41 11.74
N ARG A 173 -9.76 -8.25 11.91
CA ARG A 173 -9.98 -9.42 11.06
C ARG A 173 -10.33 -9.02 9.64
N LEU A 174 -11.22 -8.04 9.47
CA LEU A 174 -11.61 -7.49 8.17
C LEU A 174 -10.38 -6.96 7.42
N MET A 175 -9.56 -6.14 8.07
CA MET A 175 -8.31 -5.62 7.49
C MET A 175 -7.32 -6.74 7.16
N SER A 176 -7.16 -7.74 8.03
CA SER A 176 -6.29 -8.89 7.76
C SER A 176 -6.72 -9.71 6.54
N GLN A 177 -8.00 -9.76 6.23
CA GLN A 177 -8.52 -10.40 5.02
C GLN A 177 -8.27 -9.56 3.77
N ALA A 178 -8.52 -8.26 3.87
CA ALA A 178 -8.41 -7.33 2.73
C ALA A 178 -6.96 -7.13 2.26
N LEU A 179 -5.98 -7.20 3.18
CA LEU A 179 -4.57 -6.97 2.88
C LEU A 179 -3.83 -8.23 2.34
N ARG A 180 -4.53 -9.32 2.07
CA ARG A 180 -3.98 -10.54 1.45
C ARG A 180 -4.14 -10.55 -0.05
#